data_12b1f47adf4f18c3165481c290381b89
#
_entry.id   12b1f47adf4f18c3165481c290381b89
#
_cell.length_a   1.000
_cell.length_b   1.000
_cell.length_c   1.000
_cell.angle_alpha   90.00
_cell.angle_beta   90.00
_cell.angle_gamma   90.00
#
_symmetry.space_group_name_H-M   'P 1'
#
loop_
_entity.id
_entity.type
_entity.pdbx_description
1 polymer ?
#
loop_
_entity_poly.entity_id
_entity_poly.type
_entity_poly.pdbx_seq_one_letter_code
_entity_poly.pdbx_strand_id
1 'polypeptide(L)'
;MNEKISLRNRFIQTILRTDKEMTWYFDSHIHLSDPTYSSDMKFILKEMDYLKIKACCVSMDNKNSLQTLKLAKKSNLVLPFIGIHPECVNDKLEQMTNMIEENYQNLSGIGEIGLDPTFVNSDEDSKRQIHVFETLLSFAEKFNKPVSIHSRKSIDNVFQIMTSFNTKHALLHWFDGSKKQLQQAMDMGFFVSYGPVMVYANDKQTLLSKTDESKILVETDGPVRFSRCFEMKSGQISFIPSVIFCASKILGKTFDEMTSLLENNSKSFLGI
;
A
#
# COMPACT_ATOMS: atom_id res chain seq x y z
N MET A 1 4.38 36.33 -40.49
CA MET A 1 2.99 36.16 -40.05
C MET A 1 2.66 34.67 -39.75
N ASN A 2 3.23 33.71 -40.46
CA ASN A 2 2.94 32.27 -40.29
C ASN A 2 3.55 31.60 -39.03
N GLU A 3 4.68 32.06 -38.49
CA GLU A 3 5.30 31.46 -37.29
C GLU A 3 4.53 31.77 -35.99
N LYS A 4 3.96 32.98 -35.88
CA LYS A 4 3.15 33.34 -34.71
C LYS A 4 1.82 32.57 -34.63
N ILE A 5 1.26 32.20 -35.78
CA ILE A 5 0.06 31.36 -35.87
C ILE A 5 0.38 29.91 -35.47
N SER A 6 1.56 29.40 -35.85
CA SER A 6 2.04 28.05 -35.48
C SER A 6 2.28 27.93 -33.98
N LEU A 7 2.89 28.92 -33.32
CA LEU A 7 3.11 28.94 -31.86
C LEU A 7 1.80 29.03 -31.08
N ARG A 8 0.86 29.86 -31.53
CA ARG A 8 -0.46 29.99 -30.91
C ARG A 8 -1.27 28.71 -31.04
N ASN A 9 -1.21 28.03 -32.17
CA ASN A 9 -1.88 26.73 -32.37
C ASN A 9 -1.22 25.60 -31.56
N ARG A 10 0.10 25.59 -31.39
CA ARG A 10 0.79 24.68 -30.47
C ARG A 10 0.40 24.95 -29.02
N PHE A 11 0.32 26.21 -28.61
CA PHE A 11 -0.09 26.61 -27.27
C PHE A 11 -1.56 26.21 -27.00
N ILE A 12 -2.45 26.44 -27.97
CA ILE A 12 -3.86 26.03 -27.89
C ILE A 12 -3.98 24.51 -27.91
N GLN A 13 -3.22 23.76 -28.71
CA GLN A 13 -3.19 22.31 -28.67
C GLN A 13 -2.59 21.76 -27.37
N THR A 14 -1.65 22.48 -26.74
CA THR A 14 -1.13 22.11 -25.40
C THR A 14 -2.18 22.37 -24.32
N ILE A 15 -2.98 23.46 -24.44
CA ILE A 15 -4.08 23.76 -23.53
C ILE A 15 -5.28 22.81 -23.76
N LEU A 16 -5.58 22.44 -25.02
CA LEU A 16 -6.64 21.48 -25.36
C LEU A 16 -6.26 20.02 -25.16
N ARG A 17 -5.01 19.71 -24.77
CA ARG A 17 -4.60 18.39 -24.24
C ARG A 17 -5.00 18.17 -22.78
N THR A 18 -5.81 19.04 -22.20
CA THR A 18 -6.26 19.00 -20.80
C THR A 18 -7.50 18.15 -20.55
N ASP A 19 -7.94 17.29 -21.49
CA ASP A 19 -8.83 16.17 -21.19
C ASP A 19 -8.06 14.84 -20.97
N LYS A 20 -6.77 14.92 -20.55
CA LYS A 20 -6.12 13.77 -19.95
C LYS A 20 -6.82 13.55 -18.62
N GLU A 21 -7.58 12.47 -18.51
CA GLU A 21 -8.13 12.04 -17.22
C GLU A 21 -7.05 12.21 -16.16
N MET A 22 -7.38 12.92 -15.10
CA MET A 22 -6.39 13.30 -14.09
C MET A 22 -5.92 12.03 -13.39
N THR A 23 -4.65 11.67 -13.61
CA THR A 23 -4.04 10.47 -13.03
C THR A 23 -4.01 10.59 -11.51
N TRP A 24 -4.50 9.56 -10.83
CA TRP A 24 -4.46 9.47 -9.38
C TRP A 24 -3.19 8.75 -8.91
N TYR A 25 -2.57 9.27 -7.89
CA TYR A 25 -1.52 8.56 -7.14
C TYR A 25 -2.18 7.67 -6.10
N PHE A 26 -1.49 6.59 -5.75
CA PHE A 26 -1.93 5.69 -4.69
C PHE A 26 -0.79 5.50 -3.69
N ASP A 27 -1.11 5.65 -2.43
CA ASP A 27 -0.32 5.11 -1.32
C ASP A 27 -0.90 3.73 -0.99
N SER A 28 -0.18 2.67 -1.31
CA SER A 28 -0.69 1.30 -1.16
C SER A 28 -0.70 0.81 0.29
N HIS A 29 -0.05 1.54 1.21
CA HIS A 29 0.02 1.15 2.62
C HIS A 29 0.42 2.34 3.51
N ILE A 30 -0.52 2.79 4.35
CA ILE A 30 -0.28 3.84 5.37
C ILE A 30 -1.25 3.67 6.55
N HIS A 31 -0.79 3.94 7.78
CA HIS A 31 -1.60 3.86 9.00
C HIS A 31 -2.23 5.21 9.37
N LEU A 32 -3.12 5.76 8.54
CA LEU A 32 -3.77 7.07 8.81
C LEU A 32 -4.60 7.09 10.10
N SER A 33 -5.00 5.93 10.61
CA SER A 33 -5.70 5.80 11.90
C SER A 33 -4.78 5.91 13.12
N ASP A 34 -3.46 5.98 12.92
CA ASP A 34 -2.50 6.16 14.02
C ASP A 34 -2.70 7.52 14.71
N PRO A 35 -2.62 7.56 16.06
CA PRO A 35 -2.75 8.80 16.84
C PRO A 35 -1.79 9.93 16.42
N THR A 36 -0.63 9.63 15.86
CA THR A 36 0.35 10.60 15.36
C THR A 36 -0.27 11.58 14.35
N TYR A 37 -1.26 11.13 13.56
CA TYR A 37 -1.92 11.97 12.55
C TYR A 37 -3.18 12.69 13.04
N SER A 38 -3.63 12.44 14.26
CA SER A 38 -4.95 12.88 14.75
C SER A 38 -5.13 14.39 14.69
N SER A 39 -4.10 15.17 15.08
CA SER A 39 -4.14 16.65 15.06
C SER A 39 -4.20 17.21 13.65
N ASP A 40 -3.57 16.54 12.70
CA ASP A 40 -3.34 17.05 11.36
C ASP A 40 -4.27 16.42 10.32
N MET A 41 -5.13 15.47 10.71
CA MET A 41 -5.97 14.69 9.81
C MET A 41 -6.76 15.56 8.81
N LYS A 42 -7.29 16.70 9.25
CA LYS A 42 -8.01 17.62 8.36
C LYS A 42 -7.11 18.19 7.25
N PHE A 43 -5.83 18.45 7.56
CA PHE A 43 -4.86 18.95 6.60
C PHE A 43 -4.41 17.79 5.67
N ILE A 44 -4.16 16.60 6.22
CA ILE A 44 -3.80 15.41 5.45
C ILE A 44 -4.87 15.09 4.39
N LEU A 45 -6.15 15.08 4.75
CA LEU A 45 -7.24 14.84 3.79
C LEU A 45 -7.32 15.92 2.71
N LYS A 46 -7.02 17.19 3.03
CA LYS A 46 -6.93 18.26 2.02
C LYS A 46 -5.70 18.10 1.12
N GLU A 47 -4.56 17.70 1.68
CA GLU A 47 -3.33 17.41 0.93
C GLU A 47 -3.55 16.25 -0.04
N MET A 48 -4.22 15.18 0.39
CA MET A 48 -4.61 14.06 -0.47
C MET A 48 -5.46 14.52 -1.67
N ASP A 49 -6.45 15.38 -1.43
CA ASP A 49 -7.28 15.90 -2.53
C ASP A 49 -6.49 16.82 -3.47
N TYR A 50 -5.66 17.70 -2.92
CA TYR A 50 -4.83 18.62 -3.71
C TYR A 50 -3.80 17.88 -4.55
N LEU A 51 -3.10 16.90 -3.98
CA LEU A 51 -2.09 16.08 -4.66
C LEU A 51 -2.69 14.94 -5.49
N LYS A 52 -4.00 14.73 -5.42
CA LYS A 52 -4.70 13.61 -6.10
C LYS A 52 -4.17 12.24 -5.65
N ILE A 53 -4.07 12.05 -4.34
CA ILE A 53 -3.62 10.80 -3.74
C ILE A 53 -4.80 10.08 -3.09
N LYS A 54 -4.98 8.80 -3.40
CA LYS A 54 -5.80 7.84 -2.64
C LYS A 54 -4.89 6.99 -1.77
N ALA A 55 -5.32 6.63 -0.57
CA ALA A 55 -4.50 5.88 0.36
C ALA A 55 -5.21 4.63 0.88
N CYS A 56 -4.56 3.47 0.74
CA CYS A 56 -4.94 2.25 1.43
C CYS A 56 -4.60 2.42 2.92
N CYS A 57 -5.59 2.82 3.70
CA CYS A 57 -5.44 3.03 5.13
C CYS A 57 -5.57 1.69 5.84
N VAL A 58 -4.44 1.12 6.22
CA VAL A 58 -4.36 -0.17 6.92
C VAL A 58 -4.46 0.01 8.43
N SER A 59 -4.86 -1.05 9.12
CA SER A 59 -5.11 -1.04 10.56
C SER A 59 -4.34 -2.12 11.28
N MET A 60 -3.90 -1.84 12.51
CA MET A 60 -3.12 -2.77 13.31
C MET A 60 -3.99 -3.61 14.26
N ASP A 61 -5.15 -3.09 14.70
CA ASP A 61 -5.99 -3.66 15.74
C ASP A 61 -7.46 -3.26 15.55
N ASN A 62 -8.34 -3.74 16.44
CA ASN A 62 -9.77 -3.41 16.42
C ASN A 62 -10.04 -1.91 16.58
N LYS A 63 -9.27 -1.22 17.40
CA LYS A 63 -9.43 0.22 17.65
C LYS A 63 -9.04 1.05 16.43
N ASN A 64 -7.89 0.73 15.82
CA ASN A 64 -7.44 1.36 14.59
C ASN A 64 -8.42 1.07 13.45
N SER A 65 -8.94 -0.15 13.34
CA SER A 65 -9.92 -0.54 12.33
C SER A 65 -11.20 0.29 12.42
N LEU A 66 -11.74 0.49 13.62
CA LEU A 66 -12.88 1.39 13.83
C LEU A 66 -12.57 2.84 13.40
N GLN A 67 -11.36 3.31 13.66
CA GLN A 67 -10.95 4.66 13.24
C GLN A 67 -10.78 4.75 11.72
N THR A 68 -10.18 3.75 11.09
CA THR A 68 -10.06 3.65 9.62
C THR A 68 -11.42 3.71 8.93
N LEU A 69 -12.41 2.95 9.43
CA LEU A 69 -13.78 3.00 8.93
C LEU A 69 -14.43 4.40 9.10
N LYS A 70 -14.16 5.09 10.23
CA LYS A 70 -14.63 6.46 10.42
C LYS A 70 -13.97 7.46 9.46
N LEU A 71 -12.69 7.29 9.14
CA LEU A 71 -11.97 8.12 8.17
C LEU A 71 -12.52 7.90 6.75
N ALA A 72 -12.74 6.65 6.35
CA ALA A 72 -13.32 6.31 5.04
C ALA A 72 -14.74 6.89 4.85
N LYS A 73 -15.54 6.98 5.90
CA LYS A 73 -16.85 7.67 5.86
C LYS A 73 -16.72 9.19 5.65
N LYS A 74 -15.58 9.79 6.01
CA LYS A 74 -15.33 11.24 5.86
C LYS A 74 -14.73 11.61 4.52
N SER A 75 -14.03 10.69 3.87
CA SER A 75 -13.33 10.95 2.61
C SER A 75 -13.22 9.66 1.77
N ASN A 76 -13.66 9.73 0.53
CA ASN A 76 -13.52 8.66 -0.47
C ASN A 76 -12.07 8.48 -0.98
N LEU A 77 -11.15 9.32 -0.51
CA LEU A 77 -9.71 9.17 -0.77
C LEU A 77 -9.07 8.15 0.17
N VAL A 78 -9.73 7.85 1.30
CA VAL A 78 -9.30 6.84 2.26
C VAL A 78 -9.92 5.50 1.87
N LEU A 79 -9.09 4.56 1.45
CA LEU A 79 -9.46 3.20 1.07
C LEU A 79 -9.27 2.30 2.29
N PRO A 80 -10.34 1.85 2.98
CA PRO A 80 -10.21 1.18 4.26
C PRO A 80 -9.76 -0.27 4.13
N PHE A 81 -8.68 -0.60 4.83
CA PHE A 81 -8.20 -1.94 5.09
C PHE A 81 -8.24 -2.18 6.61
N ILE A 82 -8.92 -3.23 7.05
CA ILE A 82 -8.99 -3.58 8.47
C ILE A 82 -8.39 -4.95 8.71
N GLY A 83 -7.70 -5.11 9.84
CA GLY A 83 -6.96 -6.33 10.15
C GLY A 83 -6.33 -6.31 11.53
N ILE A 84 -5.63 -7.38 11.87
CA ILE A 84 -4.84 -7.52 13.10
C ILE A 84 -3.40 -7.78 12.69
N HIS A 85 -2.53 -6.80 12.97
CA HIS A 85 -1.09 -6.87 12.75
C HIS A 85 -0.45 -7.93 13.66
N PRO A 86 0.64 -8.60 13.26
CA PRO A 86 1.33 -9.60 14.08
C PRO A 86 1.73 -9.15 15.49
N GLU A 87 1.97 -7.87 15.70
CA GLU A 87 2.23 -7.29 17.03
C GLU A 87 0.99 -7.30 17.94
N CYS A 88 -0.22 -7.27 17.34
CA CYS A 88 -1.50 -7.11 18.04
C CYS A 88 -2.32 -8.40 18.09
N VAL A 89 -1.72 -9.57 17.92
CA VAL A 89 -2.43 -10.87 17.86
C VAL A 89 -3.18 -11.27 19.14
N ASN A 90 -2.96 -10.54 20.24
CA ASN A 90 -3.72 -10.69 21.46
C ASN A 90 -5.07 -9.93 21.44
N ASP A 91 -5.33 -9.16 20.42
CA ASP A 91 -6.61 -8.49 20.25
C ASP A 91 -7.74 -9.49 19.93
N LYS A 92 -8.98 -9.08 20.11
CA LYS A 92 -10.15 -9.96 19.97
C LYS A 92 -10.42 -10.26 18.50
N LEU A 93 -9.99 -11.44 18.03
CA LEU A 93 -10.17 -11.88 16.65
C LEU A 93 -11.65 -11.94 16.25
N GLU A 94 -12.54 -12.42 17.13
CA GLU A 94 -13.98 -12.44 16.87
C GLU A 94 -14.56 -11.03 16.62
N GLN A 95 -14.08 -10.03 17.33
CA GLN A 95 -14.51 -8.65 17.08
C GLN A 95 -14.08 -8.17 15.69
N MET A 96 -12.88 -8.53 15.24
CA MET A 96 -12.38 -8.20 13.92
C MET A 96 -13.19 -8.89 12.82
N THR A 97 -13.45 -10.20 12.97
CA THR A 97 -14.22 -10.95 11.97
C THR A 97 -15.65 -10.44 11.85
N ASN A 98 -16.31 -10.12 12.98
CA ASN A 98 -17.64 -9.49 12.97
C ASN A 98 -17.59 -8.11 12.26
N MET A 99 -16.57 -7.29 12.54
CA MET A 99 -16.40 -5.98 11.89
C MET A 99 -16.19 -6.11 10.38
N ILE A 100 -15.46 -7.12 9.92
CA ILE A 100 -15.31 -7.43 8.49
C ILE A 100 -16.66 -7.82 7.90
N GLU A 101 -17.40 -8.74 8.52
CA GLU A 101 -18.73 -9.18 8.05
C GLU A 101 -19.76 -8.04 7.96
N GLU A 102 -19.75 -7.14 8.93
CA GLU A 102 -20.66 -5.99 8.95
C GLU A 102 -20.30 -4.92 7.89
N ASN A 103 -19.03 -4.84 7.48
CA ASN A 103 -18.54 -3.75 6.64
C ASN A 103 -17.96 -4.20 5.29
N TYR A 104 -17.97 -5.49 4.93
CA TYR A 104 -17.24 -6.02 3.76
C TYR A 104 -17.51 -5.27 2.45
N GLN A 105 -18.76 -4.79 2.23
CA GLN A 105 -19.12 -4.03 1.03
C GLN A 105 -18.38 -2.70 0.93
N ASN A 106 -18.03 -2.09 2.05
CA ASN A 106 -17.35 -0.80 2.13
C ASN A 106 -15.84 -0.93 2.34
N LEU A 107 -15.32 -2.15 2.58
CA LEU A 107 -13.89 -2.38 2.69
C LEU A 107 -13.23 -2.41 1.32
N SER A 108 -12.09 -1.75 1.22
CA SER A 108 -11.19 -1.83 0.07
C SER A 108 -10.30 -3.06 0.15
N GLY A 109 -10.03 -3.59 1.35
CA GLY A 109 -9.24 -4.78 1.55
C GLY A 109 -9.19 -5.22 3.01
N ILE A 110 -8.41 -6.28 3.28
CA ILE A 110 -8.09 -6.78 4.62
C ILE A 110 -6.59 -6.56 4.87
N GLY A 111 -6.27 -5.92 5.98
CA GLY A 111 -4.89 -5.58 6.35
C GLY A 111 -4.82 -4.45 7.40
N GLU A 112 -3.73 -4.40 8.11
CA GLU A 112 -2.52 -5.20 7.94
C GLU A 112 -2.68 -6.55 8.64
N ILE A 113 -2.25 -7.62 7.98
CA ILE A 113 -2.25 -8.98 8.51
C ILE A 113 -0.91 -9.66 8.15
N GLY A 114 -0.54 -10.71 8.81
CA GLY A 114 0.69 -11.43 8.42
C GLY A 114 1.43 -12.05 9.59
N LEU A 115 2.75 -12.21 9.40
CA LEU A 115 3.65 -12.83 10.37
C LEU A 115 4.88 -11.95 10.65
N ASP A 116 5.29 -11.90 11.90
CA ASP A 116 6.56 -11.28 12.33
C ASP A 116 7.15 -12.02 13.54
N PRO A 117 8.19 -12.83 13.36
CA PRO A 117 8.80 -13.56 14.47
C PRO A 117 9.47 -12.65 15.49
N THR A 118 9.67 -11.35 15.22
CA THR A 118 10.26 -10.42 16.20
C THR A 118 9.28 -10.06 17.33
N PHE A 119 7.98 -10.32 17.16
CA PHE A 119 6.95 -10.16 18.17
C PHE A 119 6.56 -11.50 18.84
N VAL A 120 7.27 -12.59 18.53
CA VAL A 120 7.04 -13.92 19.10
C VAL A 120 7.97 -14.13 20.28
N ASN A 121 7.39 -14.38 21.46
CA ASN A 121 8.13 -14.70 22.69
C ASN A 121 7.96 -16.16 23.12
N SER A 122 7.02 -16.90 22.51
CA SER A 122 6.70 -18.29 22.82
C SER A 122 6.15 -19.02 21.59
N ASP A 123 6.13 -20.36 21.63
CA ASP A 123 5.49 -21.18 20.60
C ASP A 123 3.99 -20.87 20.48
N GLU A 124 3.35 -20.49 21.59
CA GLU A 124 1.94 -20.09 21.60
C GLU A 124 1.70 -18.80 20.83
N ASP A 125 2.59 -17.80 20.97
CA ASP A 125 2.50 -16.55 20.20
C ASP A 125 2.64 -16.84 18.70
N SER A 126 3.57 -17.72 18.32
CA SER A 126 3.75 -18.13 16.92
C SER A 126 2.48 -18.78 16.36
N LYS A 127 1.91 -19.74 17.07
CA LYS A 127 0.65 -20.39 16.68
C LYS A 127 -0.49 -19.38 16.57
N ARG A 128 -0.55 -18.41 17.48
CA ARG A 128 -1.57 -17.37 17.46
C ARG A 128 -1.42 -16.43 16.26
N GLN A 129 -0.19 -16.02 15.92
CA GLN A 129 0.04 -15.26 14.69
C GLN A 129 -0.47 -16.02 13.47
N ILE A 130 -0.12 -17.29 13.33
CA ILE A 130 -0.57 -18.16 12.22
C ILE A 130 -2.09 -18.24 12.21
N HIS A 131 -2.72 -18.54 13.34
CA HIS A 131 -4.17 -18.66 13.43
C HIS A 131 -4.91 -17.38 13.05
N VAL A 132 -4.44 -16.21 13.52
CA VAL A 132 -5.02 -14.91 13.17
C VAL A 132 -4.85 -14.64 11.67
N PHE A 133 -3.66 -14.90 11.12
CA PHE A 133 -3.36 -14.69 9.72
C PHE A 133 -4.25 -15.57 8.82
N GLU A 134 -4.30 -16.87 9.06
CA GLU A 134 -5.13 -17.82 8.30
C GLU A 134 -6.62 -17.48 8.40
N THR A 135 -7.10 -17.10 9.59
CA THR A 135 -8.50 -16.69 9.77
C THR A 135 -8.81 -15.47 8.90
N LEU A 136 -7.98 -14.42 8.95
CA LEU A 136 -8.23 -13.20 8.18
C LEU A 136 -8.05 -13.40 6.67
N LEU A 137 -7.18 -14.32 6.24
CA LEU A 137 -7.08 -14.76 4.85
C LEU A 137 -8.36 -15.45 4.38
N SER A 138 -8.97 -16.30 5.22
CA SER A 138 -10.24 -16.96 4.88
C SER A 138 -11.37 -15.95 4.66
N PHE A 139 -11.38 -14.86 5.43
CA PHE A 139 -12.33 -13.75 5.23
C PHE A 139 -12.03 -12.95 3.95
N ALA A 140 -10.75 -12.74 3.62
CA ALA A 140 -10.36 -12.10 2.37
C ALA A 140 -10.82 -12.93 1.16
N GLU A 141 -10.64 -14.24 1.20
CA GLU A 141 -11.14 -15.17 0.18
C GLU A 141 -12.67 -15.16 0.10
N LYS A 142 -13.36 -15.32 1.25
CA LYS A 142 -14.84 -15.31 1.35
C LYS A 142 -15.47 -14.08 0.72
N PHE A 143 -14.87 -12.90 0.91
CA PHE A 143 -15.40 -11.63 0.43
C PHE A 143 -14.69 -11.10 -0.81
N ASN A 144 -13.77 -11.88 -1.40
CA ASN A 144 -12.96 -11.51 -2.57
C ASN A 144 -12.26 -10.16 -2.39
N LYS A 145 -11.60 -9.96 -1.25
CA LYS A 145 -10.89 -8.72 -0.91
C LYS A 145 -9.39 -8.86 -1.10
N PRO A 146 -8.70 -7.80 -1.59
CA PRO A 146 -7.26 -7.76 -1.57
C PRO A 146 -6.72 -7.76 -0.14
N VAL A 147 -5.48 -8.24 0.02
CA VAL A 147 -4.81 -8.29 1.32
C VAL A 147 -3.51 -7.52 1.32
N SER A 148 -3.25 -6.76 2.39
CA SER A 148 -1.96 -6.13 2.66
C SER A 148 -1.24 -6.92 3.74
N ILE A 149 -0.09 -7.52 3.38
CA ILE A 149 0.60 -8.55 4.19
C ILE A 149 1.91 -8.01 4.75
N HIS A 150 2.03 -8.04 6.07
CA HIS A 150 3.27 -7.91 6.81
C HIS A 150 4.07 -9.21 6.76
N SER A 151 5.35 -9.14 6.40
CA SER A 151 6.17 -10.34 6.17
C SER A 151 7.61 -10.24 6.67
N ARG A 152 7.86 -9.39 7.68
CA ARG A 152 9.20 -9.16 8.22
C ARG A 152 9.79 -10.45 8.77
N LYS A 153 10.95 -10.87 8.21
CA LYS A 153 11.66 -12.11 8.56
C LYS A 153 10.81 -13.39 8.46
N SER A 154 9.70 -13.36 7.72
CA SER A 154 8.73 -14.46 7.65
C SER A 154 8.22 -14.75 6.23
N ILE A 155 8.83 -14.16 5.20
CA ILE A 155 8.38 -14.25 3.80
C ILE A 155 8.13 -15.70 3.37
N ASP A 156 9.05 -16.63 3.68
CA ASP A 156 8.91 -18.04 3.28
C ASP A 156 7.71 -18.72 3.96
N ASN A 157 7.45 -18.41 5.25
CA ASN A 157 6.29 -18.91 5.97
C ASN A 157 4.99 -18.31 5.40
N VAL A 158 5.00 -17.02 5.06
CA VAL A 158 3.88 -16.36 4.38
C VAL A 158 3.60 -17.06 3.06
N PHE A 159 4.60 -17.31 2.22
CA PHE A 159 4.41 -18.04 0.96
C PHE A 159 3.80 -19.42 1.19
N GLN A 160 4.31 -20.17 2.18
CA GLN A 160 3.78 -21.51 2.49
C GLN A 160 2.28 -21.45 2.85
N ILE A 161 1.87 -20.54 3.72
CA ILE A 161 0.47 -20.39 4.12
C ILE A 161 -0.38 -19.96 2.93
N MET A 162 0.07 -18.99 2.15
CA MET A 162 -0.67 -18.45 1.01
C MET A 162 -0.98 -19.48 -0.08
N THR A 163 -0.23 -20.59 -0.16
CA THR A 163 -0.55 -21.70 -1.10
C THR A 163 -1.89 -22.37 -0.81
N SER A 164 -2.41 -22.22 0.41
CA SER A 164 -3.69 -22.80 0.84
C SER A 164 -4.89 -21.88 0.60
N PHE A 165 -4.67 -20.63 0.14
CA PHE A 165 -5.70 -19.64 -0.05
C PHE A 165 -5.73 -19.11 -1.49
N ASN A 166 -6.91 -18.90 -2.04
CA ASN A 166 -7.09 -18.31 -3.38
C ASN A 166 -7.32 -16.79 -3.27
N THR A 167 -6.38 -16.09 -2.65
CA THR A 167 -6.40 -14.62 -2.56
C THR A 167 -5.79 -14.03 -3.82
N LYS A 168 -6.62 -13.48 -4.70
CA LYS A 168 -6.21 -13.00 -6.03
C LYS A 168 -5.32 -11.76 -6.02
N HIS A 169 -5.36 -10.98 -4.96
CA HIS A 169 -4.75 -9.66 -4.88
C HIS A 169 -4.01 -9.50 -3.55
N ALA A 170 -2.82 -10.12 -3.46
CA ALA A 170 -1.96 -10.04 -2.28
C ALA A 170 -0.83 -9.04 -2.50
N LEU A 171 -0.65 -8.14 -1.55
CA LEU A 171 0.47 -7.20 -1.46
C LEU A 171 1.39 -7.63 -0.33
N LEU A 172 2.65 -7.93 -0.64
CA LEU A 172 3.73 -7.93 0.35
C LEU A 172 4.21 -6.49 0.50
N HIS A 173 3.70 -5.80 1.53
CA HIS A 173 4.09 -4.42 1.75
C HIS A 173 5.54 -4.32 2.26
N TRP A 174 6.17 -3.17 2.03
CA TRP A 174 7.57 -2.92 2.40
C TRP A 174 8.48 -4.09 2.07
N PHE A 175 8.50 -4.52 0.81
CA PHE A 175 9.22 -5.75 0.45
C PHE A 175 10.70 -5.70 0.83
N ASP A 176 11.10 -6.63 1.73
CA ASP A 176 12.45 -6.76 2.28
C ASP A 176 13.05 -8.15 2.06
N GLY A 177 12.58 -8.87 1.05
CA GLY A 177 13.05 -10.20 0.70
C GLY A 177 14.32 -10.20 -0.16
N SER A 178 14.88 -11.40 -0.33
CA SER A 178 15.95 -11.68 -1.30
C SER A 178 15.42 -11.64 -2.75
N LYS A 179 16.34 -11.62 -3.72
CA LYS A 179 15.98 -11.74 -5.15
C LYS A 179 15.25 -13.04 -5.46
N LYS A 180 15.57 -14.15 -4.76
CA LYS A 180 14.89 -15.43 -4.90
C LYS A 180 13.45 -15.35 -4.39
N GLN A 181 13.24 -14.72 -3.25
CA GLN A 181 11.91 -14.50 -2.68
C GLN A 181 11.09 -13.52 -3.54
N LEU A 182 11.74 -12.50 -4.16
CA LEU A 182 11.07 -11.63 -5.11
C LEU A 182 10.56 -12.43 -6.32
N GLN A 183 11.41 -13.30 -6.90
CA GLN A 183 10.97 -14.15 -8.02
C GLN A 183 9.79 -15.03 -7.62
N GLN A 184 9.84 -15.65 -6.45
CA GLN A 184 8.73 -16.46 -5.93
C GLN A 184 7.45 -15.65 -5.74
N ALA A 185 7.55 -14.41 -5.25
CA ALA A 185 6.39 -13.50 -5.15
C ALA A 185 5.79 -13.21 -6.54
N MET A 186 6.65 -12.99 -7.55
CA MET A 186 6.19 -12.77 -8.94
C MET A 186 5.51 -14.03 -9.51
N ASP A 187 6.09 -15.21 -9.28
CA ASP A 187 5.53 -16.51 -9.73
C ASP A 187 4.17 -16.79 -9.09
N MET A 188 3.96 -16.34 -7.84
CA MET A 188 2.68 -16.40 -7.13
C MET A 188 1.71 -15.28 -7.53
N GLY A 189 2.13 -14.33 -8.38
CA GLY A 189 1.30 -13.22 -8.84
C GLY A 189 1.11 -12.09 -7.82
N PHE A 190 1.91 -12.05 -6.76
CA PHE A 190 1.80 -11.05 -5.71
C PHE A 190 2.27 -9.66 -6.17
N PHE A 191 1.66 -8.64 -5.62
CA PHE A 191 2.19 -7.27 -5.66
C PHE A 191 3.24 -7.09 -4.58
N VAL A 192 4.20 -6.20 -4.84
CA VAL A 192 5.19 -5.77 -3.85
C VAL A 192 5.26 -4.25 -3.84
N SER A 193 5.40 -3.65 -2.67
CA SER A 193 5.50 -2.20 -2.55
C SER A 193 6.87 -1.73 -2.10
N TYR A 194 7.20 -0.52 -2.53
CA TYR A 194 8.44 0.17 -2.24
C TYR A 194 8.13 1.56 -1.66
N GLY A 195 8.67 1.81 -0.48
CA GLY A 195 8.46 3.05 0.25
C GLY A 195 9.65 4.02 0.19
N PRO A 196 9.65 5.05 1.04
CA PRO A 196 10.67 6.10 1.07
C PRO A 196 12.12 5.60 1.25
N VAL A 197 12.32 4.41 1.86
CA VAL A 197 13.66 3.80 1.98
C VAL A 197 14.31 3.59 0.61
N MET A 198 13.51 3.26 -0.43
CA MET A 198 14.00 3.06 -1.79
C MET A 198 14.71 4.32 -2.34
N VAL A 199 14.33 5.51 -1.90
CA VAL A 199 14.94 6.76 -2.40
C VAL A 199 16.45 6.83 -2.11
N TYR A 200 16.91 6.17 -1.06
CA TYR A 200 18.33 6.22 -0.64
C TYR A 200 19.00 4.85 -0.44
N ALA A 201 18.30 3.74 -0.60
CA ALA A 201 18.82 2.39 -0.34
C ALA A 201 19.01 1.60 -1.65
N ASN A 202 20.27 1.37 -2.04
CA ASN A 202 20.64 0.72 -3.31
C ASN A 202 20.10 -0.72 -3.43
N ASP A 203 20.00 -1.45 -2.33
CA ASP A 203 19.42 -2.79 -2.30
C ASP A 203 17.95 -2.76 -2.70
N LYS A 204 17.16 -1.81 -2.19
CA LYS A 204 15.76 -1.60 -2.56
C LYS A 204 15.60 -1.17 -4.02
N GLN A 205 16.49 -0.30 -4.50
CA GLN A 205 16.52 0.09 -5.91
C GLN A 205 16.81 -1.12 -6.81
N THR A 206 17.73 -2.00 -6.36
CA THR A 206 18.03 -3.24 -7.09
C THR A 206 16.85 -4.20 -7.11
N LEU A 207 16.10 -4.35 -6.02
CA LEU A 207 14.90 -5.16 -5.98
C LEU A 207 13.82 -4.60 -6.92
N LEU A 208 13.56 -3.30 -6.85
CA LEU A 208 12.62 -2.62 -7.75
C LEU A 208 12.95 -2.89 -9.23
N SER A 209 14.23 -2.77 -9.62
CA SER A 209 14.66 -2.99 -11.01
C SER A 209 14.52 -4.44 -11.49
N LYS A 210 14.22 -5.39 -10.60
CA LYS A 210 13.99 -6.82 -10.89
C LYS A 210 12.54 -7.24 -10.74
N THR A 211 11.68 -6.34 -10.25
CA THR A 211 10.26 -6.61 -10.07
C THR A 211 9.54 -6.53 -11.42
N ASP A 212 8.59 -7.44 -11.67
CA ASP A 212 7.65 -7.28 -12.77
C ASP A 212 6.93 -5.94 -12.65
N GLU A 213 7.04 -5.10 -13.66
CA GLU A 213 6.47 -3.76 -13.65
C GLU A 213 4.97 -3.76 -13.33
N SER A 214 4.23 -4.78 -13.75
CA SER A 214 2.79 -4.92 -13.49
C SER A 214 2.45 -5.24 -12.03
N LYS A 215 3.46 -5.53 -11.19
CA LYS A 215 3.32 -5.93 -9.80
C LYS A 215 3.92 -4.93 -8.80
N ILE A 216 4.44 -3.82 -9.31
CA ILE A 216 5.01 -2.75 -8.47
C ILE A 216 3.89 -1.87 -7.92
N LEU A 217 3.93 -1.63 -6.61
CA LEU A 217 3.18 -0.58 -5.92
C LEU A 217 4.15 0.34 -5.16
N VAL A 218 3.67 1.49 -4.73
CA VAL A 218 4.42 2.42 -3.87
C VAL A 218 3.62 2.75 -2.62
N GLU A 219 4.34 3.05 -1.54
CA GLU A 219 3.74 3.31 -0.24
C GLU A 219 4.54 4.34 0.55
N THR A 220 3.99 4.80 1.67
CA THR A 220 4.73 5.58 2.66
C THR A 220 4.95 4.83 3.96
N ASP A 221 4.12 3.84 4.29
CA ASP A 221 4.11 3.13 5.56
C ASP A 221 4.21 4.07 6.78
N GLY A 222 3.59 5.25 6.64
CA GLY A 222 3.55 6.20 7.74
C GLY A 222 2.69 5.70 8.91
N PRO A 223 3.08 5.96 10.19
CA PRO A 223 4.01 6.99 10.64
C PRO A 223 5.48 6.53 10.85
N VAL A 224 5.93 5.46 10.23
CA VAL A 224 7.33 5.05 10.29
C VAL A 224 8.25 6.22 9.92
N ARG A 225 9.39 6.33 10.60
CA ARG A 225 10.32 7.46 10.39
C ARG A 225 11.44 7.05 9.43
N PHE A 226 11.74 7.93 8.49
CA PHE A 226 12.76 7.72 7.47
C PHE A 226 13.97 8.63 7.67
N SER A 227 15.15 8.04 7.53
CA SER A 227 16.45 8.74 7.68
C SER A 227 16.89 9.46 6.40
N ARG A 228 18.14 9.90 6.37
CA ARG A 228 18.79 10.53 5.21
C ARG A 228 18.03 11.79 4.75
N CYS A 229 17.62 11.82 3.48
CA CYS A 229 16.91 12.95 2.89
C CYS A 229 15.55 13.25 3.54
N PHE A 230 15.01 12.34 4.34
CA PHE A 230 13.76 12.54 5.09
C PHE A 230 13.97 13.02 6.53
N GLU A 231 15.23 13.17 7.01
CA GLU A 231 15.59 13.80 8.30
C GLU A 231 14.86 13.22 9.51
N MET A 232 14.64 11.90 9.55
CA MET A 232 13.86 11.21 10.60
C MET A 232 12.40 11.70 10.74
N LYS A 233 11.85 12.30 9.70
CA LYS A 233 10.42 12.63 9.65
C LYS A 233 9.58 11.38 9.51
N SER A 234 8.40 11.40 10.12
CA SER A 234 7.38 10.37 9.93
C SER A 234 6.93 10.33 8.47
N GLY A 235 6.65 9.15 7.97
CA GLY A 235 6.05 8.96 6.65
C GLY A 235 4.80 9.82 6.51
N GLN A 236 4.70 10.54 5.41
CA GLN A 236 3.60 11.45 5.08
C GLN A 236 3.13 11.19 3.67
N ILE A 237 1.87 11.41 3.44
CA ILE A 237 1.24 11.20 2.14
C ILE A 237 1.97 11.96 1.01
N SER A 238 2.52 13.13 1.32
CA SER A 238 3.32 13.96 0.40
C SER A 238 4.68 13.36 0.00
N PHE A 239 5.09 12.24 0.59
CA PHE A 239 6.30 11.53 0.16
C PHE A 239 6.07 10.70 -1.13
N ILE A 240 4.82 10.35 -1.45
CA ILE A 240 4.48 9.52 -2.62
C ILE A 240 5.05 10.06 -3.93
N PRO A 241 4.94 11.36 -4.28
CA PRO A 241 5.55 11.87 -5.51
C PRO A 241 7.07 11.66 -5.57
N SER A 242 7.78 11.76 -4.45
CA SER A 242 9.23 11.54 -4.40
C SER A 242 9.58 10.06 -4.60
N VAL A 243 8.79 9.14 -4.05
CA VAL A 243 8.94 7.69 -4.26
C VAL A 243 8.69 7.33 -5.72
N ILE A 244 7.61 7.86 -6.34
CA ILE A 244 7.30 7.68 -7.76
C ILE A 244 8.42 8.22 -8.65
N PHE A 245 8.94 9.42 -8.34
CA PHE A 245 10.04 10.01 -9.10
C PHE A 245 11.30 9.14 -9.04
N CYS A 246 11.65 8.63 -7.86
CA CYS A 246 12.77 7.70 -7.72
C CYS A 246 12.55 6.41 -8.54
N ALA A 247 11.38 5.80 -8.45
CA ALA A 247 11.02 4.61 -9.22
C ALA A 247 11.10 4.86 -10.73
N SER A 248 10.64 6.02 -11.21
CA SER A 248 10.72 6.37 -12.63
C SER A 248 12.17 6.41 -13.13
N LYS A 249 13.11 6.94 -12.33
CA LYS A 249 14.53 7.00 -12.67
C LYS A 249 15.17 5.61 -12.71
N ILE A 250 14.84 4.75 -11.76
CA ILE A 250 15.38 3.39 -11.69
C ILE A 250 14.92 2.56 -12.89
N LEU A 251 13.65 2.72 -13.31
CA LEU A 251 13.06 1.95 -14.42
C LEU A 251 13.21 2.63 -15.79
N GLY A 252 13.92 3.78 -15.87
CA GLY A 252 14.15 4.50 -17.13
C GLY A 252 12.88 5.07 -17.77
N LYS A 253 11.86 5.36 -16.94
CA LYS A 253 10.57 5.91 -17.37
C LYS A 253 10.49 7.42 -17.13
N THR A 254 9.63 8.10 -17.87
CA THR A 254 9.17 9.44 -17.49
C THR A 254 8.31 9.37 -16.22
N PHE A 255 8.16 10.49 -15.54
CA PHE A 255 7.29 10.55 -14.36
C PHE A 255 5.83 10.19 -14.70
N ASP A 256 5.32 10.68 -15.84
CA ASP A 256 3.96 10.42 -16.31
C ASP A 256 3.73 8.94 -16.65
N GLU A 257 4.69 8.28 -17.32
CA GLU A 257 4.62 6.84 -17.60
C GLU A 257 4.60 6.04 -16.32
N MET A 258 5.47 6.38 -15.35
CA MET A 258 5.52 5.69 -14.07
C MET A 258 4.23 5.88 -13.28
N THR A 259 3.70 7.10 -13.27
CA THR A 259 2.42 7.40 -12.59
C THR A 259 1.26 6.60 -13.19
N SER A 260 1.17 6.54 -14.52
CA SER A 260 0.14 5.78 -15.22
C SER A 260 0.26 4.27 -14.95
N LEU A 261 1.49 3.75 -14.92
CA LEU A 261 1.77 2.35 -14.56
C LEU A 261 1.29 2.03 -13.14
N LEU A 262 1.67 2.87 -12.16
CA LEU A 262 1.32 2.67 -10.76
C LEU A 262 -0.19 2.83 -10.51
N GLU A 263 -0.86 3.73 -11.20
CA GLU A 263 -2.32 3.85 -11.12
C GLU A 263 -3.00 2.57 -11.61
N ASN A 264 -2.58 2.02 -12.75
CA ASN A 264 -3.11 0.77 -13.29
C ASN A 264 -2.85 -0.42 -12.35
N ASN A 265 -1.63 -0.50 -11.81
CA ASN A 265 -1.27 -1.55 -10.85
C ASN A 265 -2.11 -1.45 -9.57
N SER A 266 -2.31 -0.22 -9.05
CA SER A 266 -3.12 0.01 -7.85
C SER A 266 -4.59 -0.36 -8.09
N LYS A 267 -5.14 -0.01 -9.25
CA LYS A 267 -6.49 -0.43 -9.65
C LYS A 267 -6.59 -1.95 -9.77
N SER A 268 -5.59 -2.59 -10.39
CA SER A 268 -5.52 -4.05 -10.49
C SER A 268 -5.44 -4.70 -9.11
N PHE A 269 -4.60 -4.18 -8.20
CA PHE A 269 -4.51 -4.67 -6.82
C PHE A 269 -5.85 -4.54 -6.09
N LEU A 270 -6.53 -3.43 -6.24
CA LEU A 270 -7.81 -3.15 -5.58
C LEU A 270 -9.01 -3.85 -6.25
N GLY A 271 -8.85 -4.38 -7.46
CA GLY A 271 -9.93 -5.01 -8.23
C GLY A 271 -10.99 -4.01 -8.74
N ILE A 272 -10.58 -2.77 -9.10
CA ILE A 272 -11.43 -1.67 -9.56
C ILE A 272 -11.03 -1.15 -10.93
#